data_fbd735cc3bb73979d11d2db13d367929
#
_entry.id   fbd735cc3bb73979d11d2db13d367929
#
_cell.length_a   1.000
_cell.length_b   1.000
_cell.length_c   1.000
_cell.angle_alpha   90.00
_cell.angle_beta   90.00
_cell.angle_gamma   90.00
#
_symmetry.space_group_name_H-M   'P 1'
#
loop_
_entity.id
_entity.type
_entity.pdbx_description
1 polymer ?
#
loop_
_entity_poly.entity_id
_entity_poly.type
_entity_poly.pdbx_seq_one_letter_code
_entity_poly.pdbx_strand_id
1 'polypeptide(L)'
;MRFAFLLPVIASVLAAPATAQSPDQARSYEGLRPSWDNLYNVDSGVYGDFRSPQYGQVRHLMQQGHYAQADKALDRIMSGSNDLEARFLKGVTALALNNPEGARRYFERALPHGRSGHPGAMSGLALAEIRLGNPDAARDLLQKLEYQKGKCAANCDRAQAIDQAIGVVTKALG
;
A
#
# COMPACT_ATOMS: atom_id res chain seq x y z
N MET A 1 35.30 -32.33 54.53
CA MET A 1 34.10 -32.42 53.65
C MET A 1 33.62 -31.01 53.42
N ARG A 2 33.87 -30.49 52.22
CA ARG A 2 33.46 -29.09 51.79
C ARG A 2 32.31 -29.22 50.82
N PHE A 3 31.11 -28.85 51.25
CA PHE A 3 29.93 -28.78 50.39
C PHE A 3 29.96 -27.42 49.66
N ALA A 4 30.13 -27.47 48.35
CA ALA A 4 29.98 -26.32 47.47
C ALA A 4 28.49 -26.20 47.07
N PHE A 5 27.84 -25.11 47.50
CA PHE A 5 26.49 -24.76 47.10
C PHE A 5 26.55 -24.07 45.70
N LEU A 6 26.05 -24.75 44.68
CA LEU A 6 25.81 -24.17 43.35
C LEU A 6 24.43 -23.49 43.38
N LEU A 7 24.41 -22.16 43.29
CA LEU A 7 23.21 -21.37 43.10
C LEU A 7 22.82 -21.36 41.59
N PRO A 8 21.57 -21.64 41.24
CA PRO A 8 21.11 -21.50 39.85
C PRO A 8 20.96 -20.00 39.51
N VAL A 9 21.64 -19.59 38.45
CA VAL A 9 21.42 -18.27 37.80
C VAL A 9 20.11 -18.34 37.04
N ILE A 10 19.07 -17.69 37.56
CA ILE A 10 17.81 -17.51 36.87
C ILE A 10 18.03 -16.36 35.86
N ALA A 11 18.18 -16.72 34.57
CA ALA A 11 18.18 -15.76 33.49
C ALA A 11 16.75 -15.24 33.31
N SER A 12 16.47 -14.04 33.82
CA SER A 12 15.23 -13.33 33.56
C SER A 12 15.25 -12.82 32.08
N VAL A 13 14.52 -13.48 31.22
CA VAL A 13 14.21 -13.01 29.89
C VAL A 13 13.27 -11.82 30.04
N LEU A 14 13.81 -10.61 29.96
CA LEU A 14 13.03 -9.39 29.83
C LEU A 14 12.36 -9.40 28.45
N ALA A 15 11.09 -9.77 28.43
CA ALA A 15 10.24 -9.54 27.28
C ALA A 15 10.19 -8.01 27.04
N ALA A 16 10.78 -7.55 25.93
CA ALA A 16 10.67 -6.17 25.53
C ALA A 16 9.18 -5.83 25.35
N PRO A 17 8.67 -4.73 25.91
CA PRO A 17 7.30 -4.30 25.66
C PRO A 17 7.16 -4.02 24.17
N ALA A 18 6.08 -4.54 23.56
CA ALA A 18 5.68 -4.15 22.22
C ALA A 18 5.58 -2.61 22.22
N THR A 19 6.49 -1.97 21.53
CA THR A 19 6.53 -0.52 21.43
C THR A 19 5.23 -0.07 20.76
N ALA A 20 4.33 0.52 21.56
CA ALA A 20 3.19 1.25 21.06
C ALA A 20 3.71 2.27 20.05
N GLN A 21 3.23 2.17 18.81
CA GLN A 21 3.61 3.08 17.74
C GLN A 21 3.40 4.51 18.21
N SER A 22 4.46 5.33 18.14
CA SER A 22 4.40 6.71 18.59
C SER A 22 3.36 7.50 17.78
N PRO A 23 2.62 8.45 18.39
CA PRO A 23 1.65 9.29 17.67
C PRO A 23 2.24 10.04 16.48
N ASP A 24 3.55 10.26 16.45
CA ASP A 24 4.25 10.92 15.35
C ASP A 24 4.34 10.07 14.07
N GLN A 25 4.34 8.74 14.19
CA GLN A 25 4.23 7.86 13.01
C GLN A 25 2.84 7.94 12.39
N ALA A 26 1.79 8.06 13.19
CA ALA A 26 0.43 8.27 12.69
C ALA A 26 0.30 9.61 11.92
N ARG A 27 0.99 10.67 12.34
CA ARG A 27 1.01 11.97 11.66
C ARG A 27 1.69 11.95 10.29
N SER A 28 2.69 11.08 10.07
CA SER A 28 3.31 10.93 8.75
C SER A 28 2.34 10.36 7.70
N TYR A 29 1.27 9.70 8.15
CA TYR A 29 0.20 9.20 7.26
C TYR A 29 -0.85 10.25 6.93
N GLU A 30 -1.08 11.24 7.79
CA GLU A 30 -2.04 12.31 7.52
C GLU A 30 -1.67 13.18 6.32
N GLY A 31 -0.38 13.39 6.07
CA GLY A 31 0.11 14.04 4.86
C GLY A 31 -0.09 13.24 3.58
N LEU A 32 -0.33 11.92 3.68
CA LEU A 32 -0.59 11.03 2.54
C LEU A 32 -2.08 10.75 2.33
N ARG A 33 -2.95 11.05 3.31
CA ARG A 33 -4.40 10.86 3.20
C ARG A 33 -5.04 11.51 1.97
N PRO A 34 -4.72 12.78 1.60
CA PRO A 34 -5.24 13.37 0.38
C PRO A 34 -4.82 12.65 -0.90
N SER A 35 -3.65 11.98 -0.86
CA SER A 35 -3.15 11.19 -1.98
C SER A 35 -3.91 9.87 -2.16
N TRP A 36 -4.40 9.30 -1.07
CA TRP A 36 -5.18 8.06 -1.11
C TRP A 36 -6.59 8.29 -1.64
N ASP A 37 -7.24 9.39 -1.22
CA ASP A 37 -8.56 9.74 -1.73
C ASP A 37 -8.53 9.99 -3.25
N ASN A 38 -7.42 10.50 -3.78
CA ASN A 38 -7.21 10.66 -5.21
C ASN A 38 -6.92 9.34 -5.93
N LEU A 39 -6.27 8.36 -5.27
CA LEU A 39 -6.07 7.02 -5.83
C LEU A 39 -7.39 6.24 -5.99
N TYR A 40 -8.41 6.54 -5.17
CA TYR A 40 -9.75 5.95 -5.30
C TYR A 40 -10.59 6.55 -6.43
N ASN A 41 -10.29 7.77 -6.87
CA ASN A 41 -10.97 8.44 -7.96
C ASN A 41 -10.40 8.10 -9.35
N VAL A 42 -9.37 7.25 -9.40
CA VAL A 42 -8.82 6.77 -10.67
C VAL A 42 -9.86 5.93 -11.37
N ASP A 43 -10.27 6.40 -12.53
CA ASP A 43 -11.28 5.81 -13.37
C ASP A 43 -11.02 4.32 -13.60
N SER A 44 -11.97 3.49 -13.19
CA SER A 44 -11.89 2.05 -12.99
C SER A 44 -11.89 1.23 -14.28
N GLY A 45 -11.72 1.87 -15.43
CA GLY A 45 -11.83 1.20 -16.73
C GLY A 45 -10.87 0.05 -17.01
N VAL A 46 -9.82 -0.13 -16.17
CA VAL A 46 -8.80 -1.17 -16.38
C VAL A 46 -8.91 -2.33 -15.37
N TYR A 47 -9.54 -2.12 -14.21
CA TYR A 47 -9.52 -3.09 -13.10
C TYR A 47 -10.90 -3.60 -12.65
N GLY A 48 -11.93 -3.29 -13.38
CA GLY A 48 -13.27 -3.57 -12.92
C GLY A 48 -13.84 -2.40 -12.11
N ASP A 49 -15.12 -2.45 -11.88
CA ASP A 49 -15.86 -1.34 -11.32
C ASP A 49 -15.68 -1.28 -9.79
N PHE A 50 -14.71 -0.46 -9.33
CA PHE A 50 -14.59 -0.12 -7.90
C PHE A 50 -15.91 0.45 -7.32
N ARG A 51 -16.79 0.93 -8.18
CA ARG A 51 -18.17 1.31 -7.83
C ARG A 51 -19.07 0.11 -7.61
N SER A 52 -18.61 -1.10 -7.99
CA SER A 52 -19.36 -2.33 -7.77
C SER A 52 -19.82 -2.46 -6.31
N PRO A 53 -21.03 -2.91 -6.05
CA PRO A 53 -21.58 -3.06 -4.71
C PRO A 53 -20.71 -3.89 -3.75
N GLN A 54 -19.97 -4.87 -4.28
CA GLN A 54 -19.07 -5.71 -3.49
C GLN A 54 -17.98 -4.92 -2.75
N TYR A 55 -17.56 -3.76 -3.30
CA TYR A 55 -16.58 -2.88 -2.65
C TYR A 55 -17.20 -1.79 -1.80
N GLY A 56 -18.53 -1.68 -1.75
CA GLY A 56 -19.22 -0.62 -1.00
C GLY A 56 -18.82 -0.59 0.48
N GLN A 57 -18.81 -1.76 1.12
CA GLN A 57 -18.38 -1.89 2.51
C GLN A 57 -16.88 -1.57 2.68
N VAL A 58 -16.03 -2.03 1.76
CA VAL A 58 -14.59 -1.77 1.81
C VAL A 58 -14.33 -0.27 1.73
N ARG A 59 -14.92 0.43 0.75
CA ARG A 59 -14.80 1.89 0.62
C ARG A 59 -15.19 2.63 1.89
N HIS A 60 -16.35 2.27 2.44
CA HIS A 60 -16.84 2.91 3.66
C HIS A 60 -15.88 2.73 4.83
N LEU A 61 -15.37 1.53 5.04
CA LEU A 61 -14.39 1.24 6.09
C LEU A 61 -13.09 2.02 5.89
N MET A 62 -12.60 2.12 4.64
CA MET A 62 -11.39 2.85 4.33
C MET A 62 -11.55 4.37 4.51
N GLN A 63 -12.70 4.93 4.12
CA GLN A 63 -13.05 6.35 4.36
C GLN A 63 -13.08 6.69 5.85
N GLN A 64 -13.51 5.76 6.70
CA GLN A 64 -13.52 5.90 8.15
C GLN A 64 -12.16 5.62 8.80
N GLY A 65 -11.14 5.20 8.04
CA GLY A 65 -9.84 4.82 8.56
C GLY A 65 -9.80 3.43 9.22
N HIS A 66 -10.86 2.63 9.07
CA HIS A 66 -10.96 1.28 9.64
C HIS A 66 -10.24 0.24 8.76
N TYR A 67 -8.96 0.48 8.47
CA TYR A 67 -8.17 -0.32 7.53
C TYR A 67 -8.07 -1.80 7.90
N ALA A 68 -7.98 -2.14 9.19
CA ALA A 68 -7.94 -3.54 9.62
C ALA A 68 -9.26 -4.29 9.32
N GLN A 69 -10.39 -3.61 9.36
CA GLN A 69 -11.69 -4.19 9.00
C GLN A 69 -11.85 -4.26 7.47
N ALA A 70 -11.37 -3.23 6.74
CA ALA A 70 -11.33 -3.23 5.29
C ALA A 70 -10.47 -4.40 4.77
N ASP A 71 -9.31 -4.65 5.40
CA ASP A 71 -8.42 -5.76 5.06
C ASP A 71 -9.12 -7.11 5.15
N LYS A 72 -9.83 -7.37 6.26
CA LYS A 72 -10.64 -8.60 6.43
C LYS A 72 -11.80 -8.71 5.44
N ALA A 73 -12.41 -7.59 5.07
CA ALA A 73 -13.48 -7.58 4.05
C ALA A 73 -12.93 -7.92 2.67
N LEU A 74 -11.72 -7.43 2.34
CA LEU A 74 -11.02 -7.77 1.10
C LEU A 74 -10.61 -9.24 1.04
N ASP A 75 -10.20 -9.87 2.16
CA ASP A 75 -9.90 -11.31 2.19
C ASP A 75 -11.11 -12.15 1.74
N ARG A 76 -12.31 -11.75 2.15
CA ARG A 76 -13.55 -12.44 1.73
C ARG A 76 -13.80 -12.31 0.22
N ILE A 77 -13.55 -11.13 -0.36
CA ILE A 77 -13.67 -10.92 -1.81
C ILE A 77 -12.63 -11.75 -2.56
N MET A 78 -11.39 -11.76 -2.07
CA MET A 78 -10.27 -12.46 -2.71
C MET A 78 -10.35 -13.98 -2.60
N SER A 79 -11.08 -14.53 -1.63
CA SER A 79 -11.17 -15.98 -1.41
C SER A 79 -11.84 -16.71 -2.59
N GLY A 80 -12.64 -16.02 -3.40
CA GLY A 80 -13.36 -16.57 -4.55
C GLY A 80 -12.89 -16.08 -5.91
N SER A 81 -11.92 -15.16 -5.99
CA SER A 81 -11.57 -14.52 -7.25
C SER A 81 -10.11 -14.07 -7.34
N ASN A 82 -9.60 -14.01 -8.58
CA ASN A 82 -8.31 -13.42 -8.90
C ASN A 82 -8.46 -11.92 -9.20
N ASP A 83 -9.16 -11.20 -8.34
CA ASP A 83 -9.55 -9.83 -8.54
C ASP A 83 -8.36 -8.86 -8.33
N LEU A 84 -7.99 -8.16 -9.40
CA LEU A 84 -6.85 -7.22 -9.39
C LEU A 84 -7.16 -5.98 -8.56
N GLU A 85 -8.42 -5.53 -8.56
CA GLU A 85 -8.88 -4.39 -7.77
C GLU A 85 -8.81 -4.72 -6.26
N ALA A 86 -9.30 -5.89 -5.85
CA ALA A 86 -9.16 -6.33 -4.47
C ALA A 86 -7.70 -6.38 -4.03
N ARG A 87 -6.77 -6.80 -4.89
CA ARG A 87 -5.34 -6.79 -4.60
C ARG A 87 -4.77 -5.38 -4.47
N PHE A 88 -5.17 -4.48 -5.36
CA PHE A 88 -4.79 -3.08 -5.25
C PHE A 88 -5.22 -2.50 -3.90
N LEU A 89 -6.48 -2.70 -3.51
CA LEU A 89 -7.01 -2.23 -2.24
C LEU A 89 -6.33 -2.89 -1.02
N LYS A 90 -5.97 -4.17 -1.14
CA LYS A 90 -5.14 -4.84 -0.11
C LYS A 90 -3.77 -4.18 0.03
N GLY A 91 -3.14 -3.81 -1.07
CA GLY A 91 -1.89 -3.04 -1.04
C GLY A 91 -2.05 -1.71 -0.32
N VAL A 92 -3.14 -0.99 -0.60
CA VAL A 92 -3.47 0.28 0.06
C VAL A 92 -3.70 0.08 1.57
N THR A 93 -4.51 -0.90 1.97
CA THR A 93 -4.75 -1.19 3.39
C THR A 93 -3.49 -1.62 4.12
N ALA A 94 -2.62 -2.40 3.46
CA ALA A 94 -1.34 -2.82 4.03
C ALA A 94 -0.41 -1.62 4.29
N LEU A 95 -0.33 -0.66 3.37
CA LEU A 95 0.41 0.59 3.60
C LEU A 95 -0.17 1.39 4.76
N ALA A 96 -1.49 1.50 4.85
CA ALA A 96 -2.16 2.22 5.94
C ALA A 96 -1.94 1.53 7.31
N LEU A 97 -1.77 0.21 7.32
CA LEU A 97 -1.45 -0.60 8.50
C LEU A 97 0.05 -0.71 8.79
N ASN A 98 0.88 0.12 8.12
CA ASN A 98 2.34 0.12 8.27
C ASN A 98 3.02 -1.22 7.94
N ASN A 99 2.51 -1.91 6.93
CA ASN A 99 3.07 -3.16 6.41
C ASN A 99 3.55 -2.97 4.95
N PRO A 100 4.69 -2.29 4.73
CA PRO A 100 5.17 -2.00 3.37
C PRO A 100 5.57 -3.28 2.60
N GLU A 101 6.06 -4.33 3.25
CA GLU A 101 6.38 -5.61 2.61
C GLU A 101 5.10 -6.30 2.08
N GLY A 102 4.03 -6.28 2.87
CA GLY A 102 2.73 -6.77 2.46
C GLY A 102 2.17 -5.96 1.28
N ALA A 103 2.26 -4.64 1.38
CA ALA A 103 1.81 -3.72 0.34
C ALA A 103 2.53 -3.96 -0.99
N ARG A 104 3.87 -4.08 -0.97
CA ARG A 104 4.67 -4.41 -2.15
C ARG A 104 4.14 -5.65 -2.86
N ARG A 105 3.99 -6.76 -2.13
CA ARG A 105 3.50 -8.03 -2.70
C ARG A 105 2.11 -7.92 -3.33
N TYR A 106 1.22 -7.14 -2.72
CA TYR A 106 -0.12 -6.95 -3.23
C TYR A 106 -0.14 -6.05 -4.47
N PHE A 107 0.62 -4.95 -4.49
CA PHE A 107 0.72 -4.07 -5.65
C PHE A 107 1.39 -4.77 -6.84
N GLU A 108 2.46 -5.55 -6.62
CA GLU A 108 3.08 -6.36 -7.67
C GLU A 108 2.07 -7.32 -8.33
N ARG A 109 1.22 -7.96 -7.51
CA ARG A 109 0.18 -8.86 -8.00
C ARG A 109 -1.03 -8.14 -8.61
N ALA A 110 -1.21 -6.89 -8.29
CA ALA A 110 -2.22 -6.03 -8.90
C ALA A 110 -1.76 -5.46 -10.26
N LEU A 111 -0.47 -5.53 -10.57
CA LEU A 111 0.05 -5.11 -11.87
C LEU A 111 -0.04 -6.28 -12.87
N PRO A 112 -0.83 -6.15 -13.95
CA PRO A 112 -0.83 -7.13 -15.02
C PRO A 112 0.54 -7.14 -15.72
N HIS A 113 0.93 -8.30 -16.22
CA HIS A 113 2.14 -8.43 -17.02
C HIS A 113 1.98 -7.63 -18.32
N GLY A 114 2.70 -6.53 -18.45
CA GLY A 114 2.66 -5.69 -19.65
C GLY A 114 2.95 -4.21 -19.40
N ARG A 115 3.00 -3.43 -20.49
CA ARG A 115 3.36 -2.00 -20.48
C ARG A 115 2.29 -1.06 -19.93
N SER A 116 1.07 -1.56 -19.74
CA SER A 116 -0.10 -0.78 -19.32
C SER A 116 -0.43 -1.00 -17.84
N GLY A 117 0.55 -0.92 -16.95
CA GLY A 117 0.32 -1.03 -15.52
C GLY A 117 -0.73 -0.04 -15.02
N HIS A 118 -1.46 -0.40 -13.96
CA HIS A 118 -2.40 0.49 -13.28
C HIS A 118 -1.63 1.63 -12.60
N PRO A 119 -1.85 2.91 -12.92
CA PRO A 119 -1.07 4.02 -12.37
C PRO A 119 -1.09 4.05 -10.84
N GLY A 120 -2.26 3.82 -10.22
CA GLY A 120 -2.41 3.74 -8.78
C GLY A 120 -1.62 2.59 -8.14
N ALA A 121 -1.60 1.40 -8.75
CA ALA A 121 -0.79 0.29 -8.24
C ALA A 121 0.71 0.55 -8.40
N MET A 122 1.13 1.22 -9.48
CA MET A 122 2.52 1.62 -9.67
C MET A 122 2.96 2.67 -8.64
N SER A 123 2.14 3.68 -8.36
CA SER A 123 2.45 4.66 -7.32
C SER A 123 2.40 4.06 -5.92
N GLY A 124 1.45 3.17 -5.64
CA GLY A 124 1.39 2.43 -4.38
C GLY A 124 2.63 1.55 -4.16
N LEU A 125 3.10 0.86 -5.22
CA LEU A 125 4.34 0.10 -5.19
C LEU A 125 5.55 1.00 -4.91
N ALA A 126 5.65 2.15 -5.58
CA ALA A 126 6.72 3.11 -5.35
C ALA A 126 6.73 3.61 -3.89
N LEU A 127 5.57 3.89 -3.30
CA LEU A 127 5.46 4.25 -1.89
C LEU A 127 5.91 3.12 -0.95
N ALA A 128 5.57 1.87 -1.29
CA ALA A 128 6.03 0.72 -0.53
C ALA A 128 7.57 0.59 -0.58
N GLU A 129 8.17 0.75 -1.77
CA GLU A 129 9.62 0.72 -1.96
C GLU A 129 10.34 1.84 -1.20
N ILE A 130 9.82 3.06 -1.23
CA ILE A 130 10.39 4.18 -0.43
C ILE A 130 10.39 3.82 1.06
N ARG A 131 9.31 3.26 1.59
CA ARG A 131 9.22 2.86 3.00
C ARG A 131 10.13 1.69 3.36
N LEU A 132 10.48 0.87 2.39
CA LEU A 132 11.45 -0.23 2.53
C LEU A 132 12.91 0.24 2.38
N GLY A 133 13.14 1.53 2.13
CA GLY A 133 14.48 2.08 1.94
C GLY A 133 15.04 1.88 0.53
N ASN A 134 14.19 1.63 -0.46
CA ASN A 134 14.54 1.38 -1.86
C ASN A 134 14.11 2.55 -2.77
N PRO A 135 14.62 3.78 -2.59
CA PRO A 135 14.18 4.93 -3.38
C PRO A 135 14.50 4.79 -4.88
N ASP A 136 15.52 4.02 -5.24
CA ASP A 136 15.87 3.81 -6.65
C ASP A 136 14.79 3.00 -7.38
N ALA A 137 14.23 1.95 -6.75
CA ALA A 137 13.09 1.22 -7.30
C ALA A 137 11.86 2.12 -7.48
N ALA A 138 11.64 3.06 -6.57
CA ALA A 138 10.57 4.05 -6.72
C ALA A 138 10.82 5.02 -7.88
N ARG A 139 12.06 5.44 -8.12
CA ARG A 139 12.44 6.27 -9.30
C ARG A 139 12.21 5.53 -10.61
N ASP A 140 12.51 4.23 -10.66
CA ASP A 140 12.24 3.40 -11.84
C ASP A 140 10.73 3.32 -12.15
N LEU A 141 9.89 3.24 -11.11
CA LEU A 141 8.43 3.26 -11.26
C LEU A 141 7.93 4.64 -11.72
N LEU A 142 8.51 5.71 -11.21
CA LEU A 142 8.22 7.08 -11.66
C LEU A 142 8.55 7.24 -13.15
N GLN A 143 9.72 6.80 -13.60
CA GLN A 143 10.11 6.84 -15.01
C GLN A 143 9.13 6.06 -15.91
N LYS A 144 8.63 4.91 -15.44
CA LYS A 144 7.61 4.15 -16.16
C LYS A 144 6.28 4.89 -16.26
N LEU A 145 5.87 5.60 -15.19
CA LEU A 145 4.67 6.44 -15.20
C LEU A 145 4.83 7.63 -16.17
N GLU A 146 5.98 8.29 -16.17
CA GLU A 146 6.31 9.37 -17.11
C GLU A 146 6.32 8.90 -18.57
N TYR A 147 6.88 7.72 -18.82
CA TYR A 147 6.80 7.09 -20.14
C TYR A 147 5.35 6.82 -20.56
N GLN A 148 4.49 6.34 -19.64
CA GLN A 148 3.07 6.15 -19.93
C GLN A 148 2.38 7.50 -20.24
N LYS A 149 2.72 8.55 -19.48
CA LYS A 149 2.23 9.92 -19.77
C LYS A 149 2.60 10.37 -21.17
N GLY A 150 3.85 10.18 -21.56
CA GLY A 150 4.31 10.55 -22.92
C GLY A 150 3.64 9.76 -24.06
N LYS A 151 3.13 8.54 -23.76
CA LYS A 151 2.37 7.73 -24.72
C LYS A 151 0.86 8.01 -24.67
N CYS A 152 0.39 8.63 -23.61
CA CYS A 152 -1.00 8.99 -23.40
C CYS A 152 -1.26 10.33 -24.09
N ALA A 153 -1.99 10.33 -25.21
CA ALA A 153 -2.43 11.59 -25.83
C ALA A 153 -3.29 12.40 -24.84
N ALA A 154 -3.40 13.70 -25.05
CA ALA A 154 -4.12 14.62 -24.15
C ALA A 154 -5.56 14.20 -23.80
N ASN A 155 -6.19 13.39 -24.62
CA ASN A 155 -7.56 12.88 -24.45
C ASN A 155 -7.61 11.40 -24.02
N CYS A 156 -6.53 10.85 -23.49
CA CYS A 156 -6.58 9.47 -23.04
C CYS A 156 -7.28 9.39 -21.66
N ASP A 157 -8.19 8.45 -21.51
CA ASP A 157 -9.01 8.26 -20.29
C ASP A 157 -8.19 8.11 -19.01
N ARG A 158 -6.91 7.76 -19.14
CA ARG A 158 -5.98 7.52 -18.04
C ARG A 158 -5.06 8.71 -17.72
N ALA A 159 -5.12 9.80 -18.47
CA ALA A 159 -4.20 10.94 -18.31
C ALA A 159 -4.20 11.47 -16.88
N GLN A 160 -5.39 11.73 -16.34
CA GLN A 160 -5.54 12.23 -14.98
C GLN A 160 -4.96 11.25 -13.94
N ALA A 161 -5.22 9.96 -14.10
CA ALA A 161 -4.71 8.93 -13.19
C ALA A 161 -3.18 8.84 -13.20
N ILE A 162 -2.57 8.97 -14.38
CA ILE A 162 -1.11 8.96 -14.54
C ILE A 162 -0.51 10.20 -13.89
N ASP A 163 -1.10 11.38 -14.10
CA ASP A 163 -0.63 12.64 -13.51
C ASP A 163 -0.69 12.61 -11.97
N GLN A 164 -1.79 12.09 -11.42
CA GLN A 164 -1.93 11.88 -9.98
C GLN A 164 -0.87 10.93 -9.43
N ALA A 165 -0.66 9.80 -10.10
CA ALA A 165 0.34 8.82 -9.71
C ALA A 165 1.77 9.39 -9.72
N ILE A 166 2.13 10.15 -10.76
CA ILE A 166 3.40 10.86 -10.85
C ILE A 166 3.54 11.84 -9.67
N GLY A 167 2.52 12.68 -9.43
CA GLY A 167 2.53 13.64 -8.33
C GLY A 167 2.74 13.00 -6.95
N VAL A 168 2.08 11.86 -6.70
CA VAL A 168 2.24 11.08 -5.46
C VAL A 168 3.68 10.60 -5.27
N VAL A 169 4.27 10.00 -6.30
CA VAL A 169 5.64 9.44 -6.19
C VAL A 169 6.68 10.55 -6.09
N THR A 170 6.56 11.60 -6.90
CA THR A 170 7.47 12.75 -6.85
C THR A 170 7.47 13.40 -5.47
N LYS A 171 6.29 13.62 -4.88
CA LYS A 171 6.17 14.18 -3.52
C LYS A 171 6.79 13.29 -2.46
N ALA A 172 6.73 11.98 -2.62
CA ALA A 172 7.25 11.03 -1.66
C ALA A 172 8.79 10.84 -1.75
N LEU A 173 9.37 11.14 -2.91
CA LEU A 173 10.82 11.11 -3.14
C LEU A 173 11.53 12.37 -2.65
N GLY A 174 10.79 13.46 -2.30
CA GLY A 174 11.34 14.73 -1.83
C GLY A 174 11.54 15.70 -2.95
#